data_ebb9d1570a015f671d7ba21ba0dbe155
#
_entry.id   ebb9d1570a015f671d7ba21ba0dbe155
#
_cell.length_a   1.000
_cell.length_b   1.000
_cell.length_c   1.000
_cell.angle_alpha   90.00
_cell.angle_beta   90.00
_cell.angle_gamma   90.00
#
_symmetry.space_group_name_H-M   'P 1'
#
loop_
_entity.id
_entity.type
_entity.pdbx_description
1 polymer ?
#
loop_
_entity_poly.entity_id
_entity_poly.type
_entity_poly.pdbx_seq_one_letter_code
_entity_poly.pdbx_strand_id
1 'polypeptide(L)'
;NWTDGTIDNQMRQEYNLSVSGGTDKLNYFFSAGYLEDGGIIENSGFDRISTRLNVDYQAKKWLKFGANLAYTNSTSRYPGDQTTTNSSGNAFLMANMIAPVYPMYVRDASGAIMRDANTGLPIYDYGNGVQTAYSRNWMSISNPVSDLFYNTEEYLMDIMNSKWFAEITPLKGLK
;
A
#
# COMPACT_ATOMS: atom_id res chain seq x y z
N ASN A 1 7.85 -24.10 -3.45
CA ASN A 1 7.67 -23.88 -2.02
C ASN A 1 6.55 -22.86 -1.80
N TRP A 2 5.70 -23.07 -0.79
CA TRP A 2 4.59 -22.16 -0.47
C TRP A 2 5.06 -20.75 -0.14
N THR A 3 6.21 -20.63 0.51
CA THR A 3 6.83 -19.34 0.82
C THR A 3 7.19 -18.55 -0.42
N ASP A 4 7.64 -19.22 -1.49
CA ASP A 4 8.02 -18.55 -2.76
C ASP A 4 6.81 -17.94 -3.50
N GLY A 5 5.61 -18.45 -3.21
CA GLY A 5 4.36 -17.92 -3.77
C GLY A 5 3.66 -16.89 -2.90
N THR A 6 4.20 -16.60 -1.71
CA THR A 6 3.57 -15.69 -0.74
C THR A 6 4.47 -14.53 -0.33
N ILE A 7 5.77 -14.66 -0.53
CA ILE A 7 6.77 -13.63 -0.19
C ILE A 7 7.45 -13.18 -1.46
N ASP A 8 7.52 -11.87 -1.65
CA ASP A 8 8.24 -11.24 -2.75
C ASP A 8 9.23 -10.21 -2.23
N ASN A 9 10.30 -9.99 -2.99
CA ASN A 9 11.28 -8.95 -2.70
C ASN A 9 10.86 -7.68 -3.43
N GLN A 10 10.19 -6.80 -2.72
CA GLN A 10 9.75 -5.51 -3.25
C GLN A 10 10.78 -4.43 -2.95
N MET A 11 10.81 -3.43 -3.83
CA MET A 11 11.70 -2.29 -3.69
C MET A 11 10.96 -1.11 -3.09
N ARG A 12 11.60 -0.41 -2.16
CA ARG A 12 11.15 0.89 -1.69
C ARG A 12 11.80 1.99 -2.50
N GLN A 13 10.98 2.92 -3.00
CA GLN A 13 11.41 4.10 -3.75
C GLN A 13 10.83 5.36 -3.13
N GLU A 14 11.67 6.38 -2.95
CA GLU A 14 11.22 7.66 -2.41
C GLU A 14 11.86 8.80 -3.20
N TYR A 15 11.02 9.70 -3.69
CA TYR A 15 11.44 10.86 -4.46
C TYR A 15 10.88 12.13 -3.81
N ASN A 16 11.74 13.09 -3.55
CA ASN A 16 11.37 14.37 -2.96
C ASN A 16 11.93 15.52 -3.78
N LEU A 17 11.07 16.45 -4.14
CA LEU A 17 11.43 17.68 -4.83
C LEU A 17 10.97 18.86 -3.98
N SER A 18 11.81 19.87 -3.83
CA SER A 18 11.40 21.12 -3.20
C SER A 18 11.98 22.32 -3.93
N VAL A 19 11.22 23.38 -3.91
CA VAL A 19 11.62 24.69 -4.43
C VAL A 19 11.21 25.76 -3.45
N SER A 20 12.10 26.70 -3.20
CA SER A 20 11.82 27.87 -2.36
C SER A 20 12.40 29.12 -2.98
N GLY A 21 11.78 30.23 -2.71
CA GLY A 21 12.25 31.52 -3.17
C GLY A 21 11.53 32.65 -2.47
N GLY A 22 12.00 33.85 -2.70
CA GLY A 22 11.36 34.99 -2.10
C GLY A 22 11.88 36.33 -2.62
N THR A 23 11.14 37.35 -2.27
CA THR A 23 11.46 38.78 -2.43
C THR A 23 11.23 39.46 -1.08
N ASP A 24 11.48 40.72 -1.00
CA ASP A 24 11.18 41.52 0.24
C ASP A 24 9.70 41.43 0.67
N LYS A 25 8.81 41.04 -0.24
CA LYS A 25 7.37 41.01 0.03
C LYS A 25 6.74 39.62 -0.05
N LEU A 26 7.39 38.66 -0.70
CA LEU A 26 6.83 37.33 -0.94
C LEU A 26 7.87 36.31 -0.58
N ASN A 27 7.51 35.33 0.26
CA ASN A 27 8.27 34.14 0.47
C ASN A 27 7.41 32.94 0.12
N TYR A 28 7.96 31.97 -0.57
CA TYR A 28 7.25 30.74 -0.88
C TYR A 28 8.15 29.52 -0.72
N PHE A 29 7.51 28.43 -0.39
CA PHE A 29 8.10 27.09 -0.38
C PHE A 29 7.07 26.12 -0.96
N PHE A 30 7.51 25.34 -1.91
CA PHE A 30 6.73 24.23 -2.46
C PHE A 30 7.54 22.95 -2.34
N SER A 31 6.89 21.86 -1.97
CA SER A 31 7.48 20.52 -2.06
C SER A 31 6.48 19.50 -2.56
N ALA A 32 6.98 18.51 -3.28
CA ALA A 32 6.25 17.33 -3.71
C ALA A 32 7.09 16.09 -3.40
N GLY A 33 6.45 15.07 -2.88
CA GLY A 33 7.07 13.80 -2.56
C GLY A 33 6.23 12.63 -3.07
N TYR A 34 6.91 11.60 -3.54
CA TYR A 34 6.34 10.31 -3.92
C TYR A 34 7.08 9.23 -3.15
N LEU A 35 6.33 8.33 -2.54
CA LEU A 35 6.82 7.14 -1.88
C LEU A 35 6.07 5.93 -2.41
N GLU A 36 6.81 4.91 -2.79
CA GLU A 36 6.31 3.57 -3.09
C GLU A 36 7.09 2.60 -2.21
N ASP A 37 6.39 1.81 -1.42
CA ASP A 37 6.95 0.86 -0.48
C ASP A 37 6.24 -0.49 -0.65
N GLY A 38 6.81 -1.37 -1.42
CA GLY A 38 6.29 -2.72 -1.60
C GLY A 38 6.47 -3.54 -0.32
N GLY A 39 5.41 -4.22 0.12
CA GLY A 39 5.49 -5.12 1.27
C GLY A 39 6.19 -6.43 0.94
N ILE A 40 6.68 -7.14 1.94
CA ILE A 40 7.31 -8.47 1.77
C ILE A 40 6.31 -9.57 1.45
N ILE A 41 5.02 -9.35 1.70
CA ILE A 41 3.95 -10.27 1.34
C ILE A 41 3.43 -9.86 -0.04
N GLU A 42 3.23 -10.82 -0.92
CA GLU A 42 2.69 -10.63 -2.26
C GLU A 42 1.39 -9.82 -2.21
N ASN A 43 1.21 -8.85 -3.12
CA ASN A 43 0.08 -7.92 -3.18
C ASN A 43 -0.09 -7.01 -1.96
N SER A 44 0.94 -6.84 -1.11
CA SER A 44 0.94 -5.82 -0.06
C SER A 44 1.81 -4.63 -0.45
N GLY A 45 1.48 -3.44 0.06
CA GLY A 45 2.27 -2.26 -0.24
C GLY A 45 1.64 -0.96 0.25
N PHE A 46 2.41 0.10 0.13
CA PHE A 46 2.01 1.44 0.50
C PHE A 46 2.53 2.45 -0.52
N ASP A 47 1.63 3.22 -1.09
CA ASP A 47 1.94 4.32 -2.00
C ASP A 47 1.49 5.64 -1.38
N ARG A 48 2.29 6.69 -1.52
CA ARG A 48 1.95 8.02 -1.01
C ARG A 48 2.45 9.12 -1.94
N ILE A 49 1.55 10.01 -2.29
CA ILE A 49 1.87 11.31 -2.89
C ILE A 49 1.62 12.38 -1.84
N SER A 50 2.57 13.26 -1.63
CA SER A 50 2.43 14.39 -0.71
C SER A 50 2.88 15.69 -1.37
N THR A 51 2.12 16.76 -1.14
CA THR A 51 2.46 18.09 -1.60
C THR A 51 2.32 19.09 -0.47
N ARG A 52 3.18 20.11 -0.45
CA ARG A 52 3.10 21.18 0.53
C ARG A 52 3.40 22.52 -0.16
N LEU A 53 2.60 23.50 0.16
CA LEU A 53 2.78 24.89 -0.26
C LEU A 53 2.71 25.80 0.95
N ASN A 54 3.75 26.59 1.17
CA ASN A 54 3.76 27.66 2.16
C ASN A 54 3.99 28.96 1.41
N VAL A 55 3.18 29.95 1.69
CA VAL A 55 3.28 31.28 1.09
C VAL A 55 3.08 32.34 2.18
N ASP A 56 4.00 33.29 2.25
CA ASP A 56 3.91 34.48 3.08
C ASP A 56 3.99 35.70 2.18
N TYR A 57 3.02 36.58 2.27
CA TYR A 57 2.94 37.79 1.46
C TYR A 57 2.75 39.05 2.32
N GLN A 58 3.72 39.96 2.27
CA GLN A 58 3.68 41.29 2.91
C GLN A 58 2.96 42.26 1.96
N ALA A 59 1.65 42.36 2.10
CA ALA A 59 0.82 43.21 1.23
C ALA A 59 1.08 44.71 1.48
N LYS A 60 1.26 45.10 2.76
CA LYS A 60 1.62 46.44 3.21
C LYS A 60 2.51 46.36 4.43
N LYS A 61 3.18 47.45 4.81
CA LYS A 61 4.05 47.48 6.01
C LYS A 61 3.33 47.03 7.29
N TRP A 62 2.02 47.17 7.34
CA TRP A 62 1.17 46.82 8.47
C TRP A 62 0.30 45.57 8.23
N LEU A 63 0.37 44.93 7.04
CA LEU A 63 -0.51 43.81 6.67
C LEU A 63 0.29 42.69 5.99
N LYS A 64 0.29 41.52 6.63
CA LYS A 64 0.88 40.27 6.10
C LYS A 64 -0.19 39.20 6.01
N PHE A 65 -0.18 38.42 4.94
CA PHE A 65 -0.97 37.21 4.77
C PHE A 65 -0.07 36.01 4.69
N GLY A 66 -0.55 34.89 5.19
CA GLY A 66 0.12 33.62 4.99
C GLY A 66 -0.86 32.47 4.74
N ALA A 67 -0.40 31.51 3.99
CA ALA A 67 -1.11 30.29 3.69
C ALA A 67 -0.16 29.09 3.79
N ASN A 68 -0.58 28.05 4.51
CA ASN A 68 0.10 26.77 4.56
C ASN A 68 -0.90 25.71 4.09
N LEU A 69 -0.62 25.09 2.96
CA LEU A 69 -1.44 24.05 2.37
C LEU A 69 -0.62 22.76 2.32
N ALA A 70 -1.22 21.65 2.71
CA ALA A 70 -0.63 20.34 2.56
C ALA A 70 -1.72 19.36 2.10
N TYR A 71 -1.37 18.56 1.11
CA TYR A 71 -2.22 17.48 0.61
C TYR A 71 -1.43 16.19 0.59
N THR A 72 -2.05 15.13 1.06
CA THR A 72 -1.49 13.78 1.03
C THR A 72 -2.57 12.83 0.54
N ASN A 73 -2.23 12.08 -0.49
CA ASN A 73 -3.00 10.92 -0.96
C ASN A 73 -2.16 9.69 -0.70
N SER A 74 -2.74 8.68 -0.09
CA SER A 74 -2.05 7.40 0.14
C SER A 74 -2.97 6.22 -0.09
N THR A 75 -2.37 5.15 -0.60
CA THR A 75 -3.00 3.85 -0.82
C THR A 75 -2.23 2.80 -0.04
N SER A 76 -2.91 2.09 0.84
CA SER A 76 -2.36 0.92 1.54
C SER A 76 -3.04 -0.33 1.04
N ARG A 77 -2.26 -1.32 0.61
CA ARG A 77 -2.75 -2.64 0.17
C ARG A 77 -2.39 -3.67 1.22
N TYR A 78 -3.39 -4.41 1.66
CA TYR A 78 -3.24 -5.48 2.66
C TYR A 78 -3.73 -6.81 2.10
N PRO A 79 -3.02 -7.90 2.34
CA PRO A 79 -3.41 -9.22 1.88
C PRO A 79 -4.44 -9.88 2.84
N GLY A 80 -5.57 -9.20 3.10
CA GLY A 80 -6.57 -9.68 4.05
C GLY A 80 -6.14 -9.62 5.53
N ASP A 81 -6.95 -10.18 6.41
CA ASP A 81 -6.68 -10.18 7.86
C ASP A 81 -5.55 -11.13 8.24
N GLN A 82 -4.39 -10.58 8.55
CA GLN A 82 -3.21 -11.33 9.01
C GLN A 82 -3.15 -11.45 10.54
N THR A 83 -4.16 -10.97 11.27
CA THR A 83 -4.11 -10.90 12.74
C THR A 83 -4.52 -12.19 13.43
N THR A 84 -5.22 -13.06 12.76
CA THR A 84 -5.73 -14.29 13.35
C THR A 84 -4.72 -15.44 13.24
N THR A 85 -4.37 -16.02 14.38
CA THR A 85 -3.40 -17.12 14.48
C THR A 85 -3.91 -18.46 13.97
N ASN A 86 -5.23 -18.59 13.73
CA ASN A 86 -5.87 -19.85 13.36
C ASN A 86 -6.70 -19.76 12.06
N SER A 87 -6.63 -18.65 11.34
CA SER A 87 -7.47 -18.49 10.16
C SER A 87 -6.73 -18.83 8.88
N SER A 88 -7.48 -19.36 7.96
CA SER A 88 -7.09 -19.49 6.56
C SER A 88 -6.74 -18.15 5.88
N GLY A 89 -7.04 -17.02 6.54
CA GLY A 89 -6.75 -15.68 6.05
C GLY A 89 -5.31 -15.22 6.30
N ASN A 90 -4.56 -15.89 7.19
CA ASN A 90 -3.16 -15.55 7.41
C ASN A 90 -2.25 -16.30 6.43
N ALA A 91 -1.99 -15.70 5.27
CA ALA A 91 -1.22 -16.31 4.20
C ALA A 91 0.21 -16.67 4.63
N PHE A 92 0.86 -15.85 5.43
CA PHE A 92 2.21 -16.10 5.93
C PHE A 92 2.26 -17.31 6.87
N LEU A 93 1.33 -17.38 7.82
CA LEU A 93 1.23 -18.53 8.74
C LEU A 93 0.98 -19.81 7.95
N MET A 94 0.04 -19.78 7.02
CA MET A 94 -0.33 -20.95 6.23
C MET A 94 0.79 -21.42 5.30
N ALA A 95 1.49 -20.50 4.65
CA ALA A 95 2.63 -20.84 3.81
C ALA A 95 3.74 -21.57 4.57
N ASN A 96 3.89 -21.30 5.87
CA ASN A 96 4.85 -21.97 6.73
C ASN A 96 4.34 -23.29 7.32
N MET A 97 3.02 -23.48 7.39
CA MET A 97 2.43 -24.68 8.01
C MET A 97 2.05 -25.77 6.99
N ILE A 98 1.80 -25.42 5.74
CA ILE A 98 1.51 -26.40 4.70
C ILE A 98 2.81 -27.09 4.29
N ALA A 99 2.83 -28.42 4.35
CA ALA A 99 4.01 -29.17 3.96
C ALA A 99 4.36 -28.95 2.49
N PRO A 100 5.63 -28.73 2.13
CA PRO A 100 6.06 -28.45 0.74
C PRO A 100 5.75 -29.53 -0.28
N VAL A 101 5.42 -30.72 0.17
CA VAL A 101 5.01 -31.86 -0.71
C VAL A 101 3.67 -31.59 -1.40
N TYR A 102 2.82 -30.76 -0.81
CA TYR A 102 1.54 -30.40 -1.42
C TYR A 102 1.74 -29.29 -2.45
N PRO A 103 1.18 -29.43 -3.66
CA PRO A 103 1.31 -28.42 -4.70
C PRO A 103 0.42 -27.20 -4.44
N MET A 104 0.83 -26.03 -4.92
CA MET A 104 0.02 -24.80 -4.90
C MET A 104 -1.10 -24.82 -5.95
N TYR A 105 -0.84 -25.49 -7.07
CA TYR A 105 -1.74 -25.57 -8.21
C TYR A 105 -2.04 -27.01 -8.56
N VAL A 106 -3.25 -27.25 -9.04
CA VAL A 106 -3.64 -28.56 -9.58
C VAL A 106 -2.77 -28.91 -10.79
N ARG A 107 -2.30 -30.14 -10.83
CA ARG A 107 -1.44 -30.67 -11.90
C ARG A 107 -2.10 -31.86 -12.59
N ASP A 108 -1.88 -31.97 -13.86
CA ASP A 108 -2.28 -33.16 -14.64
C ASP A 108 -1.33 -34.35 -14.43
N ALA A 109 -1.62 -35.45 -15.08
CA ALA A 109 -0.82 -36.66 -14.98
C ALA A 109 0.62 -36.50 -15.52
N SER A 110 0.89 -35.50 -16.33
CA SER A 110 2.23 -35.15 -16.84
C SER A 110 3.00 -34.23 -15.90
N GLY A 111 2.35 -33.72 -14.84
CA GLY A 111 2.90 -32.75 -13.90
C GLY A 111 2.72 -31.26 -14.33
N ALA A 112 2.07 -30.99 -15.45
CA ALA A 112 1.80 -29.66 -15.92
C ALA A 112 0.70 -28.98 -15.08
N ILE A 113 0.81 -27.66 -14.84
CA ILE A 113 -0.20 -26.90 -14.12
C ILE A 113 -1.47 -26.81 -14.96
N MET A 114 -2.58 -27.27 -14.40
CA MET A 114 -3.89 -27.15 -15.02
C MET A 114 -4.37 -25.70 -14.97
N ARG A 115 -5.01 -25.28 -16.07
CA ARG A 115 -5.58 -23.94 -16.21
C ARG A 115 -7.06 -24.01 -16.48
N ASP A 116 -7.80 -23.05 -15.94
CA ASP A 116 -9.21 -22.88 -16.24
C ASP A 116 -9.41 -22.54 -17.72
N ALA A 117 -10.31 -23.24 -18.39
CA ALA A 117 -10.52 -23.12 -19.83
C ALA A 117 -11.09 -21.76 -20.26
N ASN A 118 -11.78 -21.06 -19.36
CA ASN A 118 -12.44 -19.79 -19.67
C ASN A 118 -11.52 -18.58 -19.37
N THR A 119 -10.77 -18.66 -18.27
CA THR A 119 -9.94 -17.55 -17.77
C THR A 119 -8.46 -17.70 -18.11
N GLY A 120 -8.00 -18.91 -18.43
CA GLY A 120 -6.59 -19.22 -18.63
C GLY A 120 -5.74 -19.18 -17.33
N LEU A 121 -6.35 -18.87 -16.19
CA LEU A 121 -5.67 -18.79 -14.91
C LEU A 121 -5.34 -20.19 -14.35
N PRO A 122 -4.26 -20.35 -13.59
CA PRO A 122 -3.96 -21.60 -12.89
C PRO A 122 -5.09 -21.99 -11.94
N ILE A 123 -5.40 -23.27 -11.88
CA ILE A 123 -6.37 -23.80 -10.91
C ILE A 123 -5.62 -24.04 -9.60
N TYR A 124 -6.06 -23.38 -8.53
CA TYR A 124 -5.45 -23.51 -7.21
C TYR A 124 -5.85 -24.82 -6.53
N ASP A 125 -4.90 -25.48 -5.88
CA ASP A 125 -5.14 -26.69 -5.09
C ASP A 125 -5.48 -26.34 -3.65
N TYR A 126 -6.72 -26.53 -3.28
CA TYR A 126 -7.20 -26.30 -1.91
C TYR A 126 -7.03 -27.50 -0.98
N GLY A 127 -6.53 -28.62 -1.47
CA GLY A 127 -6.31 -29.84 -0.67
C GLY A 127 -7.58 -30.44 -0.08
N ASN A 128 -8.72 -30.21 -0.68
CA ASN A 128 -10.03 -30.66 -0.20
C ASN A 128 -10.53 -31.95 -0.87
N GLY A 129 -9.75 -32.54 -1.74
CA GLY A 129 -10.12 -33.75 -2.50
C GLY A 129 -11.13 -33.55 -3.63
N VAL A 130 -11.53 -32.30 -3.91
CA VAL A 130 -12.50 -31.99 -4.98
C VAL A 130 -11.80 -31.90 -6.33
N GLN A 131 -10.63 -31.25 -6.37
CA GLN A 131 -9.86 -31.02 -7.60
C GLN A 131 -8.74 -32.03 -7.79
N THR A 132 -8.40 -32.78 -6.74
CA THR A 132 -7.32 -33.77 -6.72
C THR A 132 -7.78 -35.07 -6.07
N ALA A 133 -7.12 -36.16 -6.35
CA ALA A 133 -7.44 -37.46 -5.78
C ALA A 133 -7.06 -37.62 -4.29
N TYR A 134 -6.52 -36.58 -3.68
CA TYR A 134 -6.14 -36.56 -2.27
C TYR A 134 -6.71 -35.34 -1.53
N SER A 135 -6.85 -35.50 -0.22
CA SER A 135 -7.14 -34.37 0.68
C SER A 135 -6.02 -34.21 1.69
N ARG A 136 -5.74 -32.95 2.07
CA ARG A 136 -4.81 -32.66 3.15
C ARG A 136 -5.53 -32.82 4.49
N ASN A 137 -4.90 -33.52 5.43
CA ASN A 137 -5.45 -33.67 6.79
C ASN A 137 -5.32 -32.40 7.62
N TRP A 138 -4.42 -31.49 7.21
CA TRP A 138 -4.12 -30.23 7.85
C TRP A 138 -4.18 -29.09 6.87
N MET A 139 -4.78 -27.97 7.24
CA MET A 139 -4.96 -26.81 6.37
C MET A 139 -5.67 -27.17 5.04
N SER A 140 -6.62 -28.08 5.07
CA SER A 140 -7.51 -28.36 3.95
C SER A 140 -8.47 -27.20 3.73
N ILE A 141 -8.95 -27.03 2.49
CA ILE A 141 -9.85 -25.95 2.06
C ILE A 141 -9.22 -24.53 2.11
N SER A 142 -7.90 -24.42 2.06
CA SER A 142 -7.21 -23.15 2.00
C SER A 142 -6.00 -23.20 1.07
N ASN A 143 -5.72 -22.08 0.45
CA ASN A 143 -4.55 -21.91 -0.41
C ASN A 143 -4.05 -20.46 -0.24
N PRO A 144 -2.95 -20.24 0.49
CA PRO A 144 -2.47 -18.89 0.78
C PRO A 144 -2.10 -18.08 -0.46
N VAL A 145 -1.68 -18.72 -1.55
CA VAL A 145 -1.38 -18.03 -2.81
C VAL A 145 -2.67 -17.54 -3.48
N SER A 146 -3.73 -18.37 -3.46
CA SER A 146 -5.05 -17.98 -3.93
C SER A 146 -5.63 -16.84 -3.09
N ASP A 147 -5.49 -16.92 -1.76
CA ASP A 147 -6.00 -15.89 -0.86
C ASP A 147 -5.33 -14.54 -1.11
N LEU A 148 -4.02 -14.52 -1.31
CA LEU A 148 -3.28 -13.29 -1.66
C LEU A 148 -3.70 -12.72 -3.03
N PHE A 149 -4.09 -13.57 -3.96
CA PHE A 149 -4.51 -13.14 -5.29
C PHE A 149 -5.94 -12.57 -5.32
N TYR A 150 -6.88 -13.18 -4.57
CA TYR A 150 -8.30 -12.84 -4.62
C TYR A 150 -8.77 -11.94 -3.49
N ASN A 151 -8.10 -11.93 -2.34
CA ASN A 151 -8.51 -11.23 -1.14
C ASN A 151 -7.56 -10.05 -0.84
N THR A 152 -7.61 -9.03 -1.66
CA THR A 152 -6.84 -7.79 -1.46
C THR A 152 -7.75 -6.72 -0.87
N GLU A 153 -7.31 -6.08 0.22
CA GLU A 153 -7.97 -4.92 0.80
C GLU A 153 -7.16 -3.67 0.48
N GLU A 154 -7.82 -2.65 -0.06
CA GLU A 154 -7.22 -1.35 -0.34
C GLU A 154 -7.85 -0.27 0.55
N TYR A 155 -6.99 0.47 1.23
CA TYR A 155 -7.36 1.65 2.00
C TYR A 155 -6.82 2.89 1.30
N LEU A 156 -7.75 3.69 0.78
CA LEU A 156 -7.47 4.97 0.15
C LEU A 156 -7.66 6.07 1.19
N MET A 157 -6.67 6.93 1.33
CA MET A 157 -6.72 8.03 2.29
C MET A 157 -6.32 9.34 1.61
N ASP A 158 -7.21 10.32 1.68
CA ASP A 158 -6.99 11.69 1.24
C ASP A 158 -7.00 12.63 2.44
N ILE A 159 -5.91 13.33 2.65
CA ILE A 159 -5.76 14.30 3.75
C ILE A 159 -5.42 15.66 3.16
N MET A 160 -6.27 16.65 3.44
CA MET A 160 -6.00 18.03 3.11
C MET A 160 -5.94 18.88 4.39
N ASN A 161 -4.82 19.54 4.60
CA ASN A 161 -4.62 20.48 5.67
C ASN A 161 -4.43 21.87 5.08
N SER A 162 -5.18 22.84 5.60
CA SER A 162 -5.03 24.24 5.20
C SER A 162 -5.03 25.14 6.42
N LYS A 163 -4.09 26.07 6.48
CA LYS A 163 -3.99 27.10 7.51
C LYS A 163 -3.76 28.43 6.83
N TRP A 164 -4.59 29.39 7.17
CA TRP A 164 -4.53 30.74 6.67
C TRP A 164 -4.38 31.70 7.85
N PHE A 165 -3.61 32.77 7.68
CA PHE A 165 -3.53 33.82 8.67
C PHE A 165 -3.39 35.20 8.03
N ALA A 166 -3.86 36.18 8.73
CA ALA A 166 -3.61 37.59 8.45
C ALA A 166 -3.02 38.23 9.71
N GLU A 167 -1.89 38.90 9.57
CA GLU A 167 -1.24 39.62 10.63
C GLU A 167 -1.38 41.11 10.34
N ILE A 168 -1.96 41.85 11.30
CA ILE A 168 -2.19 43.27 11.20
C ILE A 168 -1.41 43.95 12.31
N THR A 169 -0.49 44.83 11.95
CA THR A 169 0.34 45.62 12.88
C THR A 169 0.05 47.09 12.69
N PRO A 170 -1.06 47.61 13.27
CA PRO A 170 -1.53 48.98 13.00
C PRO A 170 -0.62 50.03 13.60
N LEU A 171 0.04 49.74 14.71
CA LEU A 171 0.99 50.59 15.40
C LEU A 171 2.27 49.82 15.74
N LYS A 172 3.40 50.55 15.84
CA LYS A 172 4.69 49.96 16.22
C LYS A 172 4.60 49.33 17.62
N GLY A 173 4.75 48.00 17.72
CA GLY A 173 4.68 47.26 18.99
C GLY A 173 3.31 46.68 19.33
N LEU A 174 2.27 46.90 18.54
CA LEU A 174 0.96 46.24 18.67
C LEU A 174 0.75 45.28 17.51
N LYS A 175 0.50 44.02 17.85
CA LYS A 175 0.34 42.91 16.89
C LYS A 175 -0.99 42.22 17.10
#